data_78bec72c22a341aaba34be7bedc4032e
#
_entry.id   78bec72c22a341aaba34be7bedc4032e
#
_cell.length_a   1.000
_cell.length_b   1.000
_cell.length_c   1.000
_cell.angle_alpha   90.00
_cell.angle_beta   90.00
_cell.angle_gamma   90.00
#
_symmetry.space_group_name_H-M   'P 1'
#
loop_
_entity.id
_entity.type
_entity.pdbx_description
1 polymer ?
#
loop_
_entity_poly.entity_id
_entity_poly.type
_entity_poly.pdbx_seq_one_letter_code
_entity_poly.pdbx_strand_id
1 'polypeptide(L)'
;MSEGPEGAVRSWIETFQAQTRWDLLPLWCVQSPCGDSVSAVDDPWGACHRPDWHQRGLLSWPRGGRWLNLRLELVCPKPWQAAQRGDRRARLALCWWADAAELWAGGALVHQGDLFDSACRWPLPASWWEGEPLQLELRLRSPLHDDGALIHSRVDQEPTAPVSYTHLTLPTICSV
;
A
#
# COMPACT_ATOMS: atom_id res chain seq x y z
N MET A 1 -31.45 -7.10 -17.93
CA MET A 1 -30.63 -8.14 -17.31
C MET A 1 -30.36 -7.66 -15.89
N SER A 2 -31.01 -8.27 -14.91
CA SER A 2 -30.88 -7.89 -13.48
C SER A 2 -29.57 -8.45 -12.96
N GLU A 3 -28.65 -7.61 -12.52
CA GLU A 3 -27.47 -8.04 -11.77
C GLU A 3 -27.97 -8.79 -10.53
N GLY A 4 -27.50 -10.03 -10.36
CA GLY A 4 -27.85 -10.83 -9.20
C GLY A 4 -27.26 -10.20 -7.91
N PRO A 5 -27.72 -10.66 -6.72
CA PRO A 5 -27.28 -10.09 -5.43
C PRO A 5 -25.76 -10.10 -5.23
N GLU A 6 -25.05 -11.02 -5.84
CA GLU A 6 -23.57 -11.10 -5.81
C GLU A 6 -22.91 -9.93 -6.57
N GLY A 7 -23.49 -9.50 -7.70
CA GLY A 7 -23.02 -8.33 -8.46
C GLY A 7 -23.17 -7.03 -7.66
N ALA A 8 -24.29 -6.87 -7.00
CA ALA A 8 -24.54 -5.69 -6.16
C ALA A 8 -23.57 -5.61 -4.96
N VAL A 9 -23.29 -6.74 -4.30
CA VAL A 9 -22.33 -6.80 -3.18
C VAL A 9 -20.92 -6.47 -3.66
N ARG A 10 -20.50 -7.01 -4.81
CA ARG A 10 -19.19 -6.72 -5.41
C ARG A 10 -19.05 -5.23 -5.73
N SER A 11 -20.01 -4.65 -6.40
CA SER A 11 -20.03 -3.21 -6.75
C SER A 11 -19.97 -2.32 -5.50
N TRP A 12 -20.68 -2.70 -4.44
CA TRP A 12 -20.61 -1.97 -3.18
C TRP A 12 -19.23 -2.05 -2.51
N ILE A 13 -18.60 -3.23 -2.50
CA ILE A 13 -17.25 -3.43 -1.97
C ILE A 13 -16.24 -2.59 -2.76
N GLU A 14 -16.31 -2.60 -4.08
CA GLU A 14 -15.43 -1.82 -4.96
C GLU A 14 -15.59 -0.30 -4.71
N THR A 15 -16.82 0.17 -4.59
CA THR A 15 -17.11 1.58 -4.25
C THR A 15 -16.56 1.96 -2.88
N PHE A 16 -16.75 1.11 -1.88
CA PHE A 16 -16.22 1.34 -0.54
C PHE A 16 -14.69 1.37 -0.53
N GLN A 17 -14.06 0.44 -1.25
CA GLN A 17 -12.60 0.39 -1.37
C GLN A 17 -12.06 1.64 -2.06
N ALA A 18 -12.69 2.11 -3.14
CA ALA A 18 -12.29 3.32 -3.85
C ALA A 18 -12.37 4.58 -2.95
N GLN A 19 -13.29 4.62 -1.99
CA GLN A 19 -13.42 5.74 -1.05
C GLN A 19 -12.43 5.68 0.13
N THR A 20 -11.97 4.48 0.50
CA THR A 20 -11.16 4.25 1.70
C THR A 20 -9.72 3.85 1.42
N ARG A 21 -9.37 3.63 0.15
CA ARG A 21 -8.03 3.21 -0.28
C ARG A 21 -7.50 4.13 -1.35
N TRP A 22 -6.23 4.45 -1.23
CA TRP A 22 -5.50 5.22 -2.23
C TRP A 22 -4.24 4.46 -2.63
N ASP A 23 -4.19 4.00 -3.87
CA ASP A 23 -3.02 3.32 -4.43
C ASP A 23 -1.87 4.31 -4.64
N LEU A 24 -0.72 3.99 -4.08
CA LEU A 24 0.49 4.79 -4.16
C LEU A 24 1.53 4.19 -5.11
N LEU A 25 1.30 2.98 -5.62
CA LEU A 25 2.30 2.30 -6.45
C LEU A 25 2.77 3.15 -7.63
N PRO A 26 1.88 3.86 -8.36
CA PRO A 26 2.27 4.73 -9.48
C PRO A 26 3.00 6.02 -9.08
N LEU A 27 2.98 6.37 -7.80
CA LEU A 27 3.51 7.65 -7.31
C LEU A 27 4.96 7.55 -6.85
N TRP A 28 5.48 6.35 -6.67
CA TRP A 28 6.87 6.15 -6.28
C TRP A 28 7.82 6.54 -7.40
N CYS A 29 8.87 7.25 -7.03
CA CYS A 29 9.99 7.57 -7.90
C CYS A 29 11.22 6.77 -7.49
N VAL A 30 11.94 6.21 -8.47
CA VAL A 30 13.22 5.58 -8.27
C VAL A 30 14.29 6.65 -8.13
N GLN A 31 15.11 6.53 -7.11
CA GLN A 31 16.27 7.37 -6.98
C GLN A 31 17.43 6.75 -7.76
N SER A 32 17.80 7.38 -8.87
CA SER A 32 19.03 7.04 -9.59
C SER A 32 20.27 7.49 -8.81
N PRO A 33 21.38 6.75 -8.89
CA PRO A 33 22.67 7.20 -8.36
C PRO A 33 23.13 8.57 -8.89
N CYS A 34 22.64 8.99 -10.06
CA CYS A 34 22.92 10.29 -10.68
C CYS A 34 22.05 11.44 -10.18
N GLY A 35 21.13 11.20 -9.23
CA GLY A 35 20.26 12.23 -8.66
C GLY A 35 18.97 12.48 -9.42
N ASP A 36 18.78 11.91 -10.61
CA ASP A 36 17.54 12.01 -11.38
C ASP A 36 16.50 11.07 -10.79
N SER A 37 15.26 11.56 -10.61
CA SER A 37 14.14 10.71 -10.22
C SER A 37 13.37 10.27 -11.46
N VAL A 38 13.25 8.95 -11.63
CA VAL A 38 12.44 8.33 -12.69
C VAL A 38 11.23 7.69 -12.06
N SER A 39 10.06 7.78 -12.72
CA SER A 39 8.87 7.07 -12.26
C SER A 39 9.16 5.58 -12.15
N ALA A 40 8.78 4.96 -11.03
CA ALA A 40 8.99 3.54 -10.82
C ALA A 40 8.19 2.66 -11.79
N VAL A 41 7.14 3.22 -12.41
CA VAL A 41 6.28 2.52 -13.39
C VAL A 41 6.96 2.36 -14.75
N ASP A 42 7.96 3.18 -15.06
CA ASP A 42 8.63 3.18 -16.37
C ASP A 42 9.70 2.08 -16.54
N ASP A 43 9.74 1.13 -15.59
CA ASP A 43 10.67 -0.03 -15.58
C ASP A 43 12.13 0.33 -15.90
N PRO A 44 12.82 1.09 -15.03
CA PRO A 44 14.18 1.54 -15.28
C PRO A 44 15.24 0.42 -15.17
N TRP A 45 14.85 -0.81 -14.81
CA TRP A 45 15.81 -1.90 -14.53
C TRP A 45 15.94 -2.94 -15.63
N GLY A 46 15.09 -2.90 -16.67
CA GLY A 46 15.10 -3.90 -17.73
C GLY A 46 14.52 -5.24 -17.27
N ALA A 47 14.75 -6.28 -18.08
CA ALA A 47 14.04 -7.54 -17.95
C ALA A 47 14.19 -8.23 -16.58
N CYS A 48 13.11 -8.22 -15.81
CA CYS A 48 12.91 -9.14 -14.72
C CYS A 48 12.65 -10.56 -15.27
N HIS A 49 13.04 -11.58 -14.51
CA HIS A 49 12.85 -12.98 -14.90
C HIS A 49 11.39 -13.45 -14.65
N ARG A 50 10.59 -12.62 -13.99
CA ARG A 50 9.18 -12.88 -13.64
C ARG A 50 8.23 -11.98 -14.44
N PRO A 51 7.96 -12.31 -15.74
CA PRO A 51 7.09 -11.48 -16.59
C PRO A 51 5.64 -11.44 -16.09
N ASP A 52 5.17 -12.44 -15.35
CA ASP A 52 3.86 -12.48 -14.71
C ASP A 52 3.67 -11.36 -13.67
N TRP A 53 4.71 -10.94 -12.98
CA TRP A 53 4.65 -9.84 -12.01
C TRP A 53 4.41 -8.49 -12.67
N HIS A 54 5.06 -8.26 -13.81
CA HIS A 54 4.82 -7.06 -14.59
C HIS A 54 3.38 -7.02 -15.13
N GLN A 55 2.87 -8.14 -15.65
CA GLN A 55 1.47 -8.26 -16.11
C GLN A 55 0.46 -8.00 -14.98
N ARG A 56 0.81 -8.32 -13.74
CA ARG A 56 -0.01 -8.06 -12.54
C ARG A 56 0.15 -6.64 -12.01
N GLY A 57 0.95 -5.79 -12.66
CA GLY A 57 1.17 -4.41 -12.24
C GLY A 57 2.03 -4.26 -10.99
N LEU A 58 2.84 -5.28 -10.64
CA LEU A 58 3.79 -5.18 -9.54
C LEU A 58 5.00 -4.37 -9.97
N LEU A 59 5.55 -3.59 -9.05
CA LEU A 59 6.84 -2.97 -9.26
C LEU A 59 7.93 -3.98 -8.92
N SER A 60 8.62 -4.49 -9.93
CA SER A 60 9.62 -5.55 -9.79
C SER A 60 11.00 -5.11 -10.26
N TRP A 61 12.04 -5.67 -9.66
CA TRP A 61 13.44 -5.43 -10.02
C TRP A 61 14.27 -6.71 -9.93
N PRO A 62 15.41 -6.77 -10.68
CA PRO A 62 16.15 -8.01 -10.83
C PRO A 62 16.73 -8.54 -9.52
N ARG A 63 16.83 -9.87 -9.44
CA ARG A 63 17.49 -10.64 -8.38
C ARG A 63 18.97 -10.28 -8.21
N GLY A 64 19.61 -10.90 -7.22
CA GLY A 64 21.05 -10.79 -6.96
C GLY A 64 21.40 -9.81 -5.85
N GLY A 65 20.50 -9.61 -4.89
CA GLY A 65 20.73 -8.74 -3.74
C GLY A 65 20.78 -7.24 -4.10
N ARG A 66 20.10 -6.86 -5.16
CA ARG A 66 20.09 -5.47 -5.65
C ARG A 66 19.17 -4.60 -4.82
N TRP A 67 19.67 -3.44 -4.44
CA TRP A 67 18.88 -2.43 -3.73
C TRP A 67 18.05 -1.61 -4.71
N LEU A 68 16.78 -1.44 -4.35
CA LEU A 68 15.85 -0.51 -4.93
C LEU A 68 15.58 0.60 -3.92
N ASN A 69 15.86 1.86 -4.29
CA ASN A 69 15.58 3.02 -3.46
C ASN A 69 14.44 3.82 -4.09
N LEU A 70 13.34 3.91 -3.38
CA LEU A 70 12.14 4.60 -3.79
C LEU A 70 11.91 5.83 -2.90
N ARG A 71 11.42 6.92 -3.50
CA ARG A 71 10.99 8.13 -2.79
C ARG A 71 9.58 8.52 -3.19
N LEU A 72 8.87 9.06 -2.23
CA LEU A 72 7.52 9.58 -2.41
C LEU A 72 7.31 10.77 -1.48
N GLU A 73 6.84 11.90 -2.02
CA GLU A 73 6.23 12.95 -1.24
C GLU A 73 4.73 12.69 -1.14
N LEU A 74 4.27 12.34 0.06
CA LEU A 74 2.89 11.98 0.31
C LEU A 74 2.13 13.14 0.92
N VAL A 75 1.21 13.74 0.14
CA VAL A 75 0.34 14.83 0.58
C VAL A 75 -1.10 14.33 0.71
N CYS A 76 -1.75 14.63 1.82
CA CYS A 76 -3.14 14.23 2.04
C CYS A 76 -4.07 14.85 0.98
N PRO A 77 -4.87 14.05 0.25
CA PRO A 77 -5.81 14.58 -0.72
C PRO A 77 -6.85 15.51 -0.08
N LYS A 78 -7.17 16.62 -0.73
CA LYS A 78 -8.18 17.59 -0.22
C LYS A 78 -9.51 16.96 0.20
N PRO A 79 -10.09 16.00 -0.54
CA PRO A 79 -11.32 15.33 -0.12
C PRO A 79 -11.17 14.58 1.22
N TRP A 80 -9.96 14.04 1.48
CA TRP A 80 -9.68 13.33 2.73
C TRP A 80 -9.48 14.29 3.89
N GLN A 81 -8.82 15.45 3.67
CA GLN A 81 -8.70 16.51 4.67
C GLN A 81 -10.08 17.02 5.11
N ALA A 82 -11.01 17.19 4.17
CA ALA A 82 -12.37 17.61 4.46
C ALA A 82 -13.19 16.53 5.23
N ALA A 83 -12.87 15.25 5.01
CA ALA A 83 -13.51 14.11 5.69
C ALA A 83 -12.97 13.84 7.10
N GLN A 84 -11.90 14.54 7.53
CA GLN A 84 -11.24 14.36 8.84
C GLN A 84 -12.12 14.65 10.05
N ARG A 85 -13.32 15.20 9.86
CA ARG A 85 -14.25 15.54 10.96
C ARG A 85 -14.84 14.34 11.71
N GLY A 86 -14.30 13.15 11.51
CA GLY A 86 -14.72 11.93 12.18
C GLY A 86 -13.53 11.09 12.63
N ASP A 87 -13.78 10.13 13.50
CA ASP A 87 -12.85 9.16 14.05
C ASP A 87 -12.21 8.27 12.96
N ARG A 88 -11.34 8.82 12.13
CA ARG A 88 -10.62 8.07 11.10
C ARG A 88 -9.11 8.13 11.31
N ARG A 89 -8.44 7.02 11.04
CA ARG A 89 -6.99 6.89 10.97
C ARG A 89 -6.58 6.54 9.54
N ALA A 90 -5.43 7.04 9.12
CA ALA A 90 -4.82 6.60 7.88
C ALA A 90 -3.60 5.75 8.19
N ARG A 91 -3.43 4.68 7.44
CA ARG A 91 -2.25 3.80 7.51
C ARG A 91 -1.63 3.65 6.15
N LEU A 92 -0.31 3.79 6.10
CA LEU A 92 0.47 3.33 4.96
C LEU A 92 0.56 1.80 5.04
N ALA A 93 0.03 1.12 4.04
CA ALA A 93 0.08 -0.32 3.90
C ALA A 93 0.99 -0.71 2.73
N LEU A 94 2.06 -1.43 3.04
CA LEU A 94 3.04 -1.93 2.09
C LEU A 94 3.09 -3.45 2.17
N CYS A 95 3.39 -4.10 1.05
CA CYS A 95 3.72 -5.51 1.00
C CYS A 95 4.78 -5.72 -0.09
N TRP A 96 5.79 -6.53 0.22
CA TRP A 96 6.94 -6.74 -0.66
C TRP A 96 7.37 -8.20 -0.72
N TRP A 97 8.15 -8.50 -1.74
CA TRP A 97 8.98 -9.69 -1.86
C TRP A 97 10.44 -9.22 -1.95
N ALA A 98 11.08 -9.12 -0.79
CA ALA A 98 12.43 -8.59 -0.63
C ALA A 98 13.10 -9.25 0.58
N ASP A 99 14.41 -9.51 0.52
CA ASP A 99 15.15 -10.09 1.64
C ASP A 99 15.58 -9.05 2.68
N ALA A 100 15.43 -7.76 2.37
CA ALA A 100 15.52 -6.66 3.31
C ALA A 100 14.61 -5.50 2.86
N ALA A 101 13.94 -4.87 3.80
CA ALA A 101 13.09 -3.70 3.59
C ALA A 101 13.29 -2.69 4.72
N GLU A 102 13.39 -1.41 4.35
CA GLU A 102 13.49 -0.29 5.29
C GLU A 102 12.53 0.80 4.84
N LEU A 103 11.62 1.20 5.72
CA LEU A 103 10.75 2.36 5.53
C LEU A 103 11.23 3.52 6.38
N TRP A 104 11.48 4.64 5.75
CA TRP A 104 11.87 5.90 6.38
C TRP A 104 10.77 6.94 6.16
N ALA A 105 10.44 7.70 7.20
CA ALA A 105 9.47 8.78 7.16
C ALA A 105 10.05 10.03 7.81
N GLY A 106 10.10 11.14 7.05
CA GLY A 106 10.72 12.38 7.52
C GLY A 106 12.18 12.22 7.98
N GLY A 107 12.93 11.29 7.36
CA GLY A 107 14.31 10.98 7.72
C GLY A 107 14.49 10.04 8.91
N ALA A 108 13.42 9.56 9.54
CA ALA A 108 13.48 8.58 10.62
C ALA A 108 13.11 7.18 10.11
N LEU A 109 13.85 6.14 10.52
CA LEU A 109 13.52 4.75 10.25
C LEU A 109 12.29 4.37 11.07
N VAL A 110 11.19 3.98 10.41
CA VAL A 110 9.90 3.68 11.06
C VAL A 110 9.50 2.21 10.97
N HIS A 111 10.08 1.46 10.04
CA HIS A 111 9.86 0.02 9.91
C HIS A 111 11.03 -0.66 9.21
N GLN A 112 11.33 -1.90 9.62
CA GLN A 112 12.24 -2.81 8.95
C GLN A 112 11.56 -4.16 8.78
N GLY A 113 11.84 -4.85 7.68
CA GLY A 113 11.30 -6.17 7.40
C GLY A 113 12.17 -6.97 6.43
N ASP A 114 11.72 -8.17 6.12
CA ASP A 114 12.39 -9.12 5.23
C ASP A 114 11.36 -10.02 4.51
N LEU A 115 11.79 -11.22 4.05
CA LEU A 115 10.91 -12.20 3.42
C LEU A 115 9.87 -12.81 4.38
N PHE A 116 10.14 -12.83 5.70
CA PHE A 116 9.24 -13.37 6.71
C PHE A 116 8.33 -12.30 7.28
N ASP A 117 8.85 -11.07 7.43
CA ASP A 117 8.10 -9.88 7.75
C ASP A 117 7.97 -9.00 6.50
N SER A 118 7.10 -9.45 5.59
CA SER A 118 6.98 -8.92 4.23
C SER A 118 5.89 -7.85 4.08
N ALA A 119 5.42 -7.26 5.18
CA ALA A 119 4.36 -6.26 5.17
C ALA A 119 4.56 -5.19 6.25
N CYS A 120 4.12 -3.98 5.94
CA CYS A 120 4.09 -2.86 6.87
C CYS A 120 2.71 -2.24 6.93
N ARG A 121 2.23 -1.88 8.13
CA ARG A 121 1.03 -1.08 8.35
C ARG A 121 1.35 0.06 9.32
N TRP A 122 1.98 1.10 8.81
CA TRP A 122 2.44 2.22 9.59
C TRP A 122 1.37 3.33 9.68
N PRO A 123 1.01 3.81 10.90
CA PRO A 123 0.04 4.89 11.06
C PRO A 123 0.63 6.21 10.56
N LEU A 124 -0.10 6.93 9.70
CA LEU A 124 0.31 8.26 9.26
C LEU A 124 0.15 9.28 10.40
N PRO A 125 1.06 10.26 10.52
CA PRO A 125 1.00 11.28 11.57
C PRO A 125 -0.21 12.20 11.40
N ALA A 126 -0.64 12.83 12.51
CA ALA A 126 -1.77 13.76 12.49
C ALA A 126 -1.55 14.95 11.55
N SER A 127 -0.32 15.48 11.49
CA SER A 127 0.05 16.58 10.62
C SER A 127 -0.16 16.30 9.14
N TRP A 128 -0.04 15.03 8.72
CA TRP A 128 -0.36 14.65 7.35
C TRP A 128 -1.83 14.95 6.97
N TRP A 129 -2.77 14.72 7.90
CA TRP A 129 -4.17 15.05 7.69
C TRP A 129 -4.41 16.57 7.53
N GLU A 130 -3.55 17.39 8.14
CA GLU A 130 -3.58 18.84 8.06
C GLU A 130 -3.00 19.36 6.74
N GLY A 131 -2.49 18.45 5.90
CA GLY A 131 -1.94 18.75 4.59
C GLY A 131 -0.43 18.96 4.57
N GLU A 132 0.28 18.67 5.66
CA GLU A 132 1.74 18.69 5.67
C GLU A 132 2.29 17.58 4.78
N PRO A 133 3.21 17.88 3.85
CA PRO A 133 3.85 16.88 3.02
C PRO A 133 4.71 15.93 3.87
N LEU A 134 4.56 14.64 3.66
CA LEU A 134 5.34 13.60 4.32
C LEU A 134 6.34 13.00 3.32
N GLN A 135 7.63 13.14 3.60
CA GLN A 135 8.68 12.52 2.80
C GLN A 135 8.85 11.07 3.22
N LEU A 136 8.65 10.16 2.28
CA LEU A 136 8.83 8.72 2.46
C LEU A 136 10.00 8.23 1.61
N GLU A 137 10.84 7.38 2.20
CA GLU A 137 11.84 6.60 1.50
C GLU A 137 11.59 5.12 1.79
N LEU A 138 11.56 4.31 0.75
CA LEU A 138 11.46 2.86 0.85
C LEU A 138 12.65 2.22 0.17
N ARG A 139 13.44 1.46 0.93
CA ARG A 139 14.60 0.73 0.45
C ARG A 139 14.31 -0.75 0.52
N LEU A 140 14.44 -1.43 -0.61
CA LEU A 140 14.15 -2.84 -0.73
C LEU A 140 15.34 -3.54 -1.38
N ARG A 141 15.72 -4.71 -0.86
CA ARG A 141 16.78 -5.53 -1.45
C ARG A 141 16.17 -6.81 -2.03
N SER A 142 16.45 -7.08 -3.32
CA SER A 142 15.97 -8.31 -3.94
C SER A 142 16.64 -9.54 -3.31
N PRO A 143 15.95 -10.69 -3.25
CA PRO A 143 16.58 -11.95 -2.92
C PRO A 143 17.71 -12.30 -3.89
N LEU A 144 18.67 -13.15 -3.45
CA LEU A 144 19.78 -13.58 -4.30
C LEU A 144 19.28 -14.43 -5.47
N HIS A 145 18.28 -15.26 -5.24
CA HIS A 145 17.82 -16.29 -6.19
C HIS A 145 16.51 -15.93 -6.89
N ASP A 146 15.85 -14.83 -6.49
CA ASP A 146 14.58 -14.41 -7.06
C ASP A 146 14.53 -12.90 -7.26
N ASP A 147 13.68 -12.44 -8.18
CA ASP A 147 13.46 -11.01 -8.40
C ASP A 147 12.76 -10.41 -7.17
N GLY A 148 13.01 -9.14 -6.90
CA GLY A 148 12.29 -8.40 -5.88
C GLY A 148 10.97 -7.84 -6.42
N ALA A 149 9.99 -7.65 -5.55
CA ALA A 149 8.74 -6.99 -5.91
C ALA A 149 8.16 -6.15 -4.76
N LEU A 150 7.67 -4.95 -5.08
CA LEU A 150 6.71 -4.23 -4.28
C LEU A 150 5.31 -4.64 -4.76
N ILE A 151 4.61 -5.42 -3.94
CA ILE A 151 3.36 -6.09 -4.32
C ILE A 151 2.20 -5.12 -4.25
N HIS A 152 2.14 -4.31 -3.19
CA HIS A 152 1.24 -3.18 -3.10
C HIS A 152 1.80 -2.08 -2.20
N SER A 153 1.40 -0.87 -2.49
CA SER A 153 1.64 0.32 -1.69
C SER A 153 0.39 1.18 -1.74
N ARG A 154 -0.22 1.43 -0.58
CA ARG A 154 -1.46 2.21 -0.51
C ARG A 154 -1.64 2.89 0.83
N VAL A 155 -2.50 3.89 0.88
CA VAL A 155 -3.03 4.41 2.14
C VAL A 155 -4.44 3.84 2.34
N ASP A 156 -4.66 3.23 3.50
CA ASP A 156 -5.96 2.76 3.95
C ASP A 156 -6.52 3.74 4.99
N GLN A 157 -7.80 4.16 4.83
CA GLN A 157 -8.55 4.85 5.88
C GLN A 157 -9.30 3.82 6.72
N GLU A 158 -9.14 3.91 8.03
CA GLU A 158 -9.77 3.03 9.00
C GLU A 158 -10.59 3.84 10.02
N PRO A 159 -11.76 3.36 10.46
CA PRO A 159 -12.47 3.98 11.57
C PRO A 159 -11.64 3.84 12.85
N THR A 160 -11.61 4.86 13.69
CA THR A 160 -10.88 4.86 14.97
C THR A 160 -11.63 4.09 16.04
N ALA A 161 -12.97 4.09 15.98
CA ALA A 161 -13.80 3.34 16.92
C ALA A 161 -13.69 1.83 16.64
N PRO A 162 -13.56 0.99 17.68
CA PRO A 162 -13.67 -0.45 17.50
C PRO A 162 -15.05 -0.73 16.89
N VAL A 163 -15.07 -1.50 15.78
CA VAL A 163 -16.33 -1.98 15.22
C VAL A 163 -16.99 -2.85 16.29
N SER A 164 -18.03 -2.33 16.95
CA SER A 164 -18.80 -3.12 17.88
C SER A 164 -19.55 -4.17 17.05
N TYR A 165 -19.03 -5.40 17.05
CA TYR A 165 -19.76 -6.52 16.48
C TYR A 165 -20.98 -6.75 17.36
N THR A 166 -22.11 -6.16 17.02
CA THR A 166 -23.38 -6.67 17.50
C THR A 166 -23.51 -8.09 16.93
N HIS A 167 -23.41 -9.09 17.79
CA HIS A 167 -23.73 -10.45 17.46
C HIS A 167 -25.16 -10.46 16.91
N LEU A 168 -25.30 -10.58 15.58
CA LEU A 168 -26.55 -10.97 14.96
C LEU A 168 -26.73 -12.45 15.34
N THR A 169 -27.41 -12.69 16.44
CA THR A 169 -27.94 -14.00 16.77
C THR A 169 -28.94 -14.34 15.67
N LEU A 170 -28.56 -15.27 14.79
CA LEU A 170 -29.50 -15.87 13.86
C LEU A 170 -30.59 -16.55 14.68
N PRO A 171 -31.89 -16.30 14.38
CA PRO A 171 -32.95 -17.00 15.06
C PRO A 171 -32.80 -18.50 14.81
N THR A 172 -32.68 -19.26 15.88
CA THR A 172 -32.71 -20.70 15.83
C THR A 172 -34.11 -21.12 15.38
N ILE A 173 -34.24 -21.62 14.16
CA ILE A 173 -35.49 -22.21 13.71
C ILE A 173 -35.57 -23.58 14.40
N CYS A 174 -36.31 -23.64 15.50
CA CYS A 174 -36.75 -24.93 16.05
C CYS A 174 -37.80 -25.49 15.11
N SER A 175 -37.41 -26.52 14.34
CA SER A 175 -38.36 -27.38 13.66
C SER A 175 -39.01 -28.29 14.69
N VAL A 176 -40.34 -28.26 14.78
CA VAL A 176 -41.19 -29.26 15.46
C VAL A 176 -41.52 -30.34 14.45
#